data_9fc000babd791bfc72bf2415b9ea4d1e
#
_entry.id   9fc000babd791bfc72bf2415b9ea4d1e
#
_cell.length_a   1.000
_cell.length_b   1.000
_cell.length_c   1.000
_cell.angle_alpha   90.00
_cell.angle_beta   90.00
_cell.angle_gamma   90.00
#
_symmetry.space_group_name_H-M   'P 1'
#
loop_
_entity.id
_entity.type
_entity.pdbx_description
1 polymer ?
#
loop_
_entity_poly.entity_id
_entity_poly.type
_entity_poly.pdbx_seq_one_letter_code
_entity_poly.pdbx_strand_id
1 'polypeptide(L)'
;MIRKEKPDLIITQSPRRRYDRIFASHPDHLAVGEATLSAVYPDSQNPHAFPHLLDEGHDAHTVKAVWIAADEFPDTFVDITDVFDQKFEALFKHTSQISN
;
A
#
# COMPACT_ATOMS: atom_id res chain seq x y z
N MET A 1 6.65 5.20 9.98
CA MET A 1 6.86 3.86 9.40
C MET A 1 7.84 3.90 8.21
N ILE A 2 7.56 4.67 7.15
CA ILE A 2 8.42 4.71 5.94
C ILE A 2 9.87 5.09 6.25
N ARG A 3 10.09 6.13 7.05
CA ARG A 3 11.45 6.58 7.38
C ARG A 3 12.19 5.59 8.27
N LYS A 4 11.47 4.80 9.07
CA LYS A 4 12.04 3.76 9.92
C LYS A 4 12.41 2.52 9.10
N GLU A 5 11.50 2.03 8.27
CA GLU A 5 11.65 0.78 7.52
C GLU A 5 12.42 0.96 6.21
N LYS A 6 12.41 2.16 5.64
CA LYS A 6 13.11 2.53 4.40
C LYS A 6 12.82 1.58 3.24
N PRO A 7 11.54 1.36 2.90
CA PRO A 7 11.19 0.44 1.82
C PRO A 7 11.60 0.99 0.46
N ASP A 8 11.96 0.10 -0.45
CA ASP A 8 12.16 0.43 -1.86
C ASP A 8 10.84 0.38 -2.64
N LEU A 9 9.95 -0.50 -2.23
CA LEU A 9 8.63 -0.70 -2.85
C LEU A 9 7.55 -0.66 -1.78
N ILE A 10 6.48 0.07 -2.06
CA ILE A 10 5.24 0.05 -1.26
C ILE A 10 4.11 -0.46 -2.14
N ILE A 11 3.28 -1.35 -1.60
CA ILE A 11 2.06 -1.81 -2.23
C ILE A 11 0.89 -1.28 -1.41
N THR A 12 -0.03 -0.57 -2.06
CA THR A 12 -1.19 0.04 -1.39
C THR A 12 -2.45 -0.10 -2.22
N GLN A 13 -3.57 0.26 -1.66
CA GLN A 13 -4.85 0.31 -2.36
C GLN A 13 -4.97 1.60 -3.16
N SER A 14 -5.80 1.60 -4.20
CA SER A 14 -6.09 2.81 -4.97
C SER A 14 -6.93 3.78 -4.13
N PRO A 15 -6.58 5.08 -4.11
CA PRO A 15 -7.43 6.12 -3.51
C PRO A 15 -8.58 6.54 -4.42
N ARG A 16 -8.62 6.03 -5.66
CA ARG A 16 -9.65 6.42 -6.64
C ARG A 16 -10.88 5.53 -6.51
N ARG A 17 -12.07 6.16 -6.47
CA ARG A 17 -13.33 5.43 -6.45
C ARG A 17 -13.59 4.78 -7.80
N ARG A 18 -13.97 3.50 -7.75
CA ARG A 18 -14.32 2.74 -8.95
C ARG A 18 -15.83 2.68 -9.10
N TYR A 19 -16.37 3.39 -10.08
CA TYR A 19 -17.81 3.38 -10.34
C TYR A 19 -18.26 2.13 -11.11
N ASP A 20 -17.33 1.47 -11.81
CA ASP A 20 -17.57 0.20 -12.52
C ASP A 20 -17.62 -1.01 -11.57
N ARG A 21 -16.97 -0.90 -10.42
CA ARG A 21 -16.89 -1.95 -9.40
C ARG A 21 -16.89 -1.32 -8.02
N ILE A 22 -18.05 -0.84 -7.61
CA ILE A 22 -18.16 -0.01 -6.40
C ILE A 22 -17.66 -0.71 -5.11
N PHE A 23 -17.81 -2.04 -5.03
CA PHE A 23 -17.33 -2.79 -3.88
C PHE A 23 -15.81 -2.72 -3.69
N ALA A 24 -15.05 -2.42 -4.76
CA ALA A 24 -13.61 -2.22 -4.68
C ALA A 24 -13.23 -0.85 -4.09
N SER A 25 -14.22 0.00 -3.82
CA SER A 25 -14.04 1.37 -3.33
C SER A 25 -14.51 1.53 -1.89
N HIS A 26 -14.31 0.52 -1.05
CA HIS A 26 -14.63 0.65 0.36
C HIS A 26 -13.89 1.86 0.95
N PRO A 27 -14.56 2.69 1.79
CA PRO A 27 -13.94 3.92 2.29
C PRO A 27 -12.60 3.73 2.99
N ASP A 28 -12.40 2.63 3.70
CA ASP A 28 -11.11 2.34 4.34
C ASP A 28 -10.00 2.07 3.32
N HIS A 29 -10.30 1.43 2.18
CA HIS A 29 -9.34 1.24 1.10
C HIS A 29 -8.94 2.58 0.47
N LEU A 30 -9.91 3.46 0.22
CA LEU A 30 -9.65 4.80 -0.32
C LEU A 30 -8.80 5.61 0.65
N ALA A 31 -9.12 5.55 1.94
CA ALA A 31 -8.40 6.29 2.97
C ALA A 31 -6.96 5.81 3.13
N VAL A 32 -6.72 4.49 3.15
CA VAL A 32 -5.36 3.97 3.27
C VAL A 32 -4.53 4.28 2.03
N GLY A 33 -5.14 4.25 0.85
CA GLY A 33 -4.48 4.64 -0.40
C GLY A 33 -4.01 6.09 -0.36
N GLU A 34 -4.90 7.00 -0.01
CA GLU A 34 -4.57 8.42 0.10
C GLU A 34 -3.51 8.68 1.17
N ALA A 35 -3.67 8.10 2.35
CA ALA A 35 -2.70 8.26 3.44
C ALA A 35 -1.31 7.73 3.05
N THR A 36 -1.25 6.60 2.37
CA THR A 36 0.00 6.01 1.93
C THR A 36 0.71 6.90 0.91
N LEU A 37 -0.02 7.39 -0.09
CA LEU A 37 0.57 8.26 -1.12
C LEU A 37 1.06 9.58 -0.52
N SER A 38 0.33 10.17 0.41
CA SER A 38 0.76 11.37 1.12
C SER A 38 2.01 11.11 1.98
N ALA A 39 2.08 9.94 2.59
CA ALA A 39 3.25 9.54 3.37
C ALA A 39 4.49 9.33 2.48
N VAL A 40 4.31 8.77 1.28
CA VAL A 40 5.39 8.60 0.30
C VAL A 40 5.89 9.97 -0.18
N TYR A 41 4.97 10.85 -0.53
CA TYR A 41 5.25 12.21 -0.96
C TYR A 41 4.13 13.17 -0.54
N PRO A 42 4.44 14.26 0.16
CA PRO A 42 5.81 14.73 0.47
C PRO A 42 6.38 14.25 1.82
N ASP A 43 5.60 13.57 2.67
CA ASP A 43 5.90 13.46 4.09
C ASP A 43 7.22 12.74 4.39
N SER A 44 7.48 11.58 3.80
CA SER A 44 8.69 10.81 4.09
C SER A 44 9.96 11.44 3.51
N GLN A 45 9.81 12.28 2.49
CA GLN A 45 10.93 12.95 1.82
C GLN A 45 11.30 14.28 2.47
N ASN A 46 10.44 14.81 3.33
CA ASN A 46 10.66 16.09 3.98
C ASN A 46 11.21 15.88 5.40
N PRO A 47 12.49 16.22 5.65
CA PRO A 47 13.08 16.05 6.99
C PRO A 47 12.43 16.96 8.05
N HIS A 48 11.75 18.03 7.63
CA HIS A 48 11.05 18.94 8.53
C HIS A 48 9.66 18.43 8.94
N ALA A 49 9.10 17.47 8.22
CA ALA A 49 7.90 16.76 8.65
C ALA A 49 8.29 15.78 9.74
N PHE A 50 7.50 15.74 10.82
CA PHE A 50 7.75 14.84 11.95
C PHE A 50 9.20 14.96 12.47
N PRO A 51 9.61 16.15 12.95
CA PRO A 51 11.01 16.41 13.30
C PRO A 51 11.56 15.49 14.39
N HIS A 52 10.69 14.94 15.25
CA HIS A 52 11.09 13.96 16.26
C HIS A 52 11.71 12.69 15.66
N LEU A 53 11.38 12.35 14.41
CA LEU A 53 11.96 11.20 13.73
C LEU A 53 13.44 11.40 13.43
N LEU A 54 13.87 12.64 13.14
CA LEU A 54 15.30 12.95 12.99
C LEU A 54 16.04 12.73 14.30
N ASP A 55 15.46 13.15 15.43
CA ASP A 55 16.05 12.97 16.75
C ASP A 55 16.20 11.49 17.11
N GLU A 56 15.30 10.65 16.59
CA GLU A 56 15.33 9.20 16.74
C GLU A 56 16.25 8.49 15.73
N GLY A 57 16.91 9.23 14.85
CA GLY A 57 17.80 8.67 13.83
C GLY A 57 17.13 8.21 12.56
N HIS A 58 15.88 8.64 12.31
CA HIS A 58 15.11 8.27 11.11
C HIS A 58 15.12 9.41 10.09
N ASP A 59 16.10 9.37 9.18
CA ASP A 59 16.26 10.38 8.13
C ASP A 59 15.11 10.31 7.11
N ALA A 60 14.98 11.39 6.32
CA ALA A 60 14.10 11.40 5.18
C ALA A 60 14.41 10.24 4.24
N HIS A 61 13.37 9.69 3.61
CA HIS A 61 13.50 8.53 2.73
C HIS A 61 12.65 8.71 1.47
N THR A 62 13.20 8.34 0.32
CA THR A 62 12.50 8.33 -0.96
C THR A 62 12.21 6.88 -1.35
N VAL A 63 10.94 6.52 -1.45
CA VAL A 63 10.49 5.22 -1.95
C VAL A 63 10.72 5.17 -3.46
N LYS A 64 11.29 4.08 -3.96
CA LYS A 64 11.63 3.94 -5.39
C LYS A 64 10.41 3.64 -6.25
N ALA A 65 9.45 2.89 -5.75
CA ALA A 65 8.26 2.50 -6.49
C ALA A 65 7.06 2.33 -5.56
N VAL A 66 5.88 2.67 -6.08
CA VAL A 66 4.60 2.41 -5.42
C VAL A 66 3.73 1.64 -6.40
N TRP A 67 3.26 0.46 -5.97
CA TRP A 67 2.30 -0.33 -6.71
C TRP A 67 0.91 -0.13 -6.10
N ILE A 68 -0.04 0.27 -6.95
CA ILE A 68 -1.40 0.58 -6.53
C ILE A 68 -2.30 -0.57 -6.97
N ALA A 69 -2.83 -1.30 -6.01
CA ALA A 69 -3.71 -2.45 -6.25
C ALA A 69 -5.16 -1.98 -6.44
N ALA A 70 -5.93 -2.77 -7.16
CA ALA A 70 -7.37 -2.57 -7.37
C ALA A 70 -7.73 -1.25 -8.07
N ASP A 71 -6.82 -0.70 -8.85
CA ASP A 71 -7.10 0.48 -9.67
C ASP A 71 -7.86 0.09 -10.94
N GLU A 72 -8.61 1.04 -11.49
CA GLU A 72 -9.43 0.83 -12.69
C GLU A 72 -8.57 0.64 -13.95
N PHE A 73 -7.40 1.27 -13.99
CA PHE A 73 -6.52 1.27 -15.17
C PHE A 73 -5.18 0.62 -14.85
N PRO A 74 -5.12 -0.72 -14.79
CA PRO A 74 -3.86 -1.41 -14.49
C PRO A 74 -2.87 -1.26 -15.64
N ASP A 75 -1.61 -1.01 -15.30
CA ASP A 75 -0.51 -0.88 -16.26
C ASP A 75 0.63 -1.88 -16.02
N THR A 76 0.57 -2.60 -14.90
CA THR A 76 1.62 -3.51 -14.49
C THR A 76 1.03 -4.84 -14.05
N PHE A 77 1.57 -5.93 -14.57
CA PHE A 77 1.08 -7.28 -14.29
C PHE A 77 2.22 -8.13 -13.75
N VAL A 78 1.95 -8.85 -12.67
CA VAL A 78 2.91 -9.74 -12.03
C VAL A 78 2.41 -11.18 -12.18
N ASP A 79 3.22 -12.05 -12.79
CA ASP A 79 2.89 -13.46 -12.92
C ASP A 79 3.06 -14.16 -11.57
N ILE A 80 1.97 -14.68 -11.05
CA ILE A 80 1.93 -15.38 -9.76
C ILE A 80 1.68 -16.88 -9.90
N THR A 81 1.82 -17.43 -11.12
CA THR A 81 1.51 -18.84 -11.40
C THR A 81 2.17 -19.78 -10.39
N ASP A 82 3.46 -19.59 -10.12
CA ASP A 82 4.22 -20.46 -9.24
C ASP A 82 3.83 -20.36 -7.76
N VAL A 83 3.15 -19.30 -7.36
CA VAL A 83 2.74 -19.04 -5.97
C VAL A 83 1.24 -18.93 -5.81
N PHE A 84 0.49 -19.33 -6.82
CA PHE A 84 -0.97 -19.18 -6.84
C PHE A 84 -1.65 -19.94 -5.68
N ASP A 85 -1.22 -21.17 -5.44
CA ASP A 85 -1.76 -21.97 -4.33
C ASP A 85 -1.45 -21.33 -2.98
N GLN A 86 -0.27 -20.78 -2.83
CA GLN A 86 0.15 -20.09 -1.61
C GLN A 86 -0.73 -18.87 -1.33
N LYS A 87 -1.18 -18.19 -2.37
CA LYS A 87 -2.13 -17.07 -2.25
C LYS A 87 -3.44 -17.54 -1.61
N PHE A 88 -3.97 -18.67 -2.06
CA PHE A 88 -5.20 -19.24 -1.49
C PHE A 88 -4.99 -19.70 -0.04
N GLU A 89 -3.87 -20.32 0.26
CA GLU A 89 -3.54 -20.71 1.64
C GLU A 89 -3.54 -19.50 2.58
N ALA A 90 -2.92 -18.42 2.15
CA ALA A 90 -2.88 -17.17 2.91
C ALA A 90 -4.30 -16.60 3.11
N LEU A 91 -5.11 -16.61 2.06
CA LEU A 91 -6.47 -16.10 2.10
C LEU A 91 -7.35 -16.89 3.09
N PHE A 92 -7.24 -18.22 3.08
CA PHE A 92 -8.02 -19.09 3.97
C PHE A 92 -7.60 -18.98 5.44
N LYS A 93 -6.48 -18.34 5.76
CA LYS A 93 -6.11 -18.04 7.16
C LYS A 93 -7.03 -17.00 7.80
N HIS A 94 -7.76 -16.23 7.00
CA HIS A 94 -8.77 -15.28 7.50
C HIS A 94 -10.08 -16.02 7.81
N THR A 95 -10.05 -16.86 8.82
CA THR A 95 -11.14 -17.81 9.14
C THR A 95 -12.46 -17.14 9.50
N SER A 96 -12.43 -15.91 10.03
CA SER A 96 -13.63 -15.15 10.35
C SER A 96 -14.34 -14.58 9.11
N GLN A 97 -13.66 -14.50 7.99
CA GLN A 97 -14.18 -13.91 6.75
C GLN A 97 -14.47 -14.94 5.68
N ILE A 98 -13.78 -16.07 5.72
CA ILE A 98 -13.87 -17.11 4.69
C ILE A 98 -14.19 -18.43 5.39
N SER A 99 -15.36 -18.97 5.10
CA SER A 99 -15.80 -20.30 5.56
C SER A 99 -15.74 -21.27 4.39
N ASN A 100 -15.30 -22.46 4.67
CA ASN A 100 -15.35 -23.57 3.71
C ASN A 100 -16.74 -24.19 3.69
#